data_b4fbe7ea8aeb8c09a2804892a4ef9cd7
#
_entry.id   b4fbe7ea8aeb8c09a2804892a4ef9cd7
#
_cell.length_a   1.000
_cell.length_b   1.000
_cell.length_c   1.000
_cell.angle_alpha   90.00
_cell.angle_beta   90.00
_cell.angle_gamma   90.00
#
_symmetry.space_group_name_H-M   'P 1'
#
loop_
_entity.id
_entity.type
_entity.pdbx_description
1 polymer ?
#
loop_
_entity_poly.entity_id
_entity_poly.type
_entity_poly.pdbx_seq_one_letter_code
_entity_poly.pdbx_strand_id
1 'polypeptide(L)'
;MSTIPFNTNRCKKRLLEEYKSYGNLIIAFDFDNTVFDYHNTGDDYSGIIELLKSCSEKNMILILFTVTTNEEELRLKVNYLENCGIYPNYINESPLFKGSVKPYYNLLLDDRAGLESAIEQLNYVLTNI
;
A
#
# COMPACT_ATOMS: atom_id res chain seq x y z
N MET A 1 19.10 -4.82 21.22
CA MET A 1 18.69 -5.95 20.36
C MET A 1 17.19 -6.12 20.43
N SER A 2 16.55 -6.20 19.28
CA SER A 2 15.11 -6.41 19.25
C SER A 2 14.75 -7.86 19.56
N THR A 3 13.80 -8.05 20.46
CA THR A 3 13.23 -9.37 20.76
C THR A 3 11.95 -9.64 19.98
N ILE A 4 11.51 -8.66 19.16
CA ILE A 4 10.29 -8.79 18.38
C ILE A 4 10.58 -9.68 17.16
N PRO A 5 9.85 -10.82 17.01
CA PRO A 5 9.93 -11.60 15.80
C PRO A 5 9.34 -10.79 14.63
N PHE A 6 9.92 -10.86 13.46
CA PHE A 6 9.49 -10.09 12.32
C PHE A 6 9.55 -8.56 12.54
N ASN A 7 10.70 -8.08 13.07
CA ASN A 7 10.99 -6.67 13.09
C ASN A 7 11.11 -6.12 11.65
N THR A 8 11.21 -4.80 11.49
CA THR A 8 11.25 -4.16 10.19
C THR A 8 12.38 -4.71 9.30
N ASN A 9 13.56 -4.94 9.86
CA ASN A 9 14.69 -5.47 9.10
C ASN A 9 14.41 -6.85 8.52
N ARG A 10 13.79 -7.72 9.30
CA ARG A 10 13.40 -9.06 8.84
C ARG A 10 12.25 -8.99 7.83
N CYS A 11 11.27 -8.12 8.07
CA CYS A 11 10.12 -7.94 7.17
C CYS A 11 10.54 -7.40 5.80
N LYS A 12 11.46 -6.45 5.74
CA LYS A 12 11.89 -5.89 4.45
C LYS A 12 12.62 -6.94 3.60
N LYS A 13 13.39 -7.80 4.23
CA LYS A 13 14.08 -8.89 3.52
C LYS A 13 13.09 -9.93 3.01
N ARG A 14 12.08 -10.27 3.83
CA ARG A 14 11.01 -11.17 3.41
C ARG A 14 10.24 -10.61 2.23
N LEU A 15 9.91 -9.32 2.27
CA LEU A 15 9.17 -8.68 1.19
C LEU A 15 9.95 -8.74 -0.13
N LEU A 16 11.24 -8.45 -0.08
CA LEU A 16 12.11 -8.55 -1.27
C LEU A 16 12.17 -9.99 -1.80
N GLU A 17 12.26 -10.98 -0.93
CA GLU A 17 12.25 -12.38 -1.32
C GLU A 17 10.93 -12.77 -1.98
N GLU A 18 9.81 -12.28 -1.45
CA GLU A 18 8.50 -12.50 -2.06
C GLU A 18 8.42 -11.91 -3.46
N TYR A 19 8.93 -10.69 -3.63
CA TYR A 19 9.00 -10.08 -4.96
C TYR A 19 9.83 -10.92 -5.93
N LYS A 20 11.00 -11.36 -5.51
CA LYS A 20 11.90 -12.17 -6.36
C LYS A 20 11.32 -13.53 -6.68
N SER A 21 10.63 -14.16 -5.73
CA SER A 21 10.06 -15.50 -5.91
C SER A 21 8.84 -15.49 -6.82
N TYR A 22 7.98 -14.48 -6.71
CA TYR A 22 6.71 -14.42 -7.42
C TYR A 22 6.69 -13.41 -8.57
N GLY A 23 7.73 -12.60 -8.69
CA GLY A 23 7.84 -11.60 -9.75
C GLY A 23 6.96 -10.39 -9.56
N ASN A 24 6.24 -10.28 -8.45
CA ASN A 24 5.38 -9.14 -8.15
C ASN A 24 5.00 -9.10 -6.67
N LEU A 25 4.38 -8.00 -6.27
CA LEU A 25 3.83 -7.80 -4.93
C LEU A 25 2.40 -7.27 -5.02
N ILE A 26 1.62 -7.60 -4.00
CA ILE A 26 0.30 -7.03 -3.77
C ILE A 26 0.41 -6.04 -2.62
N ILE A 27 0.17 -4.78 -2.90
CA ILE A 27 0.28 -3.68 -1.94
C ILE A 27 -1.11 -3.12 -1.67
N ALA A 28 -1.60 -3.27 -0.44
CA ALA A 28 -2.83 -2.65 -0.01
C ALA A 28 -2.52 -1.30 0.64
N PHE A 29 -3.38 -0.32 0.47
CA PHE A 29 -3.18 0.98 1.10
C PHE A 29 -4.52 1.63 1.44
N ASP A 30 -4.52 2.35 2.57
CA ASP A 30 -5.63 3.15 3.03
C ASP A 30 -5.62 4.51 2.34
N PHE A 31 -6.76 5.19 2.29
CA PHE A 31 -6.88 6.50 1.64
C PHE A 31 -6.71 7.64 2.65
N ASP A 32 -7.64 7.77 3.60
CA ASP A 32 -7.66 8.89 4.56
C ASP A 32 -6.45 8.81 5.50
N ASN A 33 -5.73 9.91 5.64
CA ASN A 33 -4.53 10.04 6.48
C ASN A 33 -3.37 9.11 6.08
N THR A 34 -3.42 8.53 4.89
CA THR A 34 -2.32 7.76 4.32
C THR A 34 -1.86 8.37 3.00
N VAL A 35 -2.79 8.74 2.13
CA VAL A 35 -2.50 9.46 0.87
C VAL A 35 -3.25 10.78 0.75
N PHE A 36 -4.19 11.04 1.65
CA PHE A 36 -5.03 12.24 1.62
C PHE A 36 -5.15 12.81 3.02
N ASP A 37 -4.99 14.13 3.15
CA ASP A 37 -5.09 14.86 4.43
C ASP A 37 -6.55 15.03 4.84
N TYR A 38 -7.14 13.96 5.37
CA TYR A 38 -8.57 13.94 5.73
C TYR A 38 -8.92 14.97 6.81
N HIS A 39 -8.05 15.14 7.80
CA HIS A 39 -8.28 16.06 8.91
C HIS A 39 -7.78 17.48 8.66
N ASN A 40 -7.24 17.72 7.47
CA ASN A 40 -6.69 19.03 7.09
C ASN A 40 -5.66 19.54 8.10
N THR A 41 -4.76 18.67 8.50
CA THR A 41 -3.70 18.98 9.47
C THR A 41 -2.51 19.69 8.84
N GLY A 42 -2.40 19.66 7.51
CA GLY A 42 -1.27 20.21 6.79
C GLY A 42 -0.07 19.28 6.67
N ASP A 43 -0.22 18.01 7.08
CA ASP A 43 0.85 17.02 6.90
C ASP A 43 1.10 16.74 5.42
N ASP A 44 2.35 16.42 5.10
CA ASP A 44 2.78 16.18 3.72
C ASP A 44 2.72 14.69 3.38
N TYR A 45 1.84 14.33 2.46
CA TYR A 45 1.67 12.95 2.00
C TYR A 45 2.39 12.68 0.68
N SER A 46 3.13 13.65 0.14
CA SER A 46 3.80 13.52 -1.17
C SER A 46 4.77 12.35 -1.24
N GLY A 47 5.46 12.06 -0.15
CA GLY A 47 6.39 10.92 -0.10
C GLY A 47 5.70 9.58 -0.29
N ILE A 48 4.54 9.40 0.35
CA ILE A 48 3.76 8.17 0.21
C ILE A 48 3.16 8.08 -1.19
N ILE A 49 2.68 9.20 -1.72
CA ILE A 49 2.14 9.28 -3.08
C ILE A 49 3.21 8.86 -4.10
N GLU A 50 4.42 9.41 -3.99
CA GLU A 50 5.52 9.05 -4.89
C GLU A 50 5.90 7.56 -4.77
N LEU A 51 5.86 7.03 -3.56
CA LEU A 51 6.14 5.62 -3.30
C LEU A 51 5.11 4.72 -4.02
N LEU A 52 3.82 5.01 -3.87
CA LEU A 52 2.75 4.26 -4.54
C LEU A 52 2.78 4.45 -6.06
N LYS A 53 3.13 5.64 -6.53
CA LYS A 53 3.31 5.91 -7.95
C LYS A 53 4.42 5.02 -8.52
N SER A 54 5.53 4.88 -7.80
CA SER A 54 6.62 3.98 -8.19
C SER A 54 6.15 2.53 -8.27
N CYS A 55 5.29 2.11 -7.35
CA CYS A 55 4.69 0.77 -7.40
C CYS A 55 3.85 0.58 -8.65
N SER A 56 3.04 1.58 -9.03
CA SER A 56 2.26 1.54 -10.27
C SER A 56 3.16 1.42 -11.50
N GLU A 57 4.26 2.17 -11.52
CA GLU A 57 5.23 2.13 -12.62
C GLU A 57 5.91 0.77 -12.76
N LYS A 58 6.06 0.05 -11.65
CA LYS A 58 6.62 -1.32 -11.62
C LYS A 58 5.55 -2.38 -11.84
N ASN A 59 4.32 -1.99 -12.12
CA ASN A 59 3.18 -2.89 -12.32
C ASN A 59 2.87 -3.78 -11.11
N MET A 60 3.17 -3.30 -9.91
CA MET A 60 2.73 -3.96 -8.69
C MET A 60 1.21 -3.86 -8.59
N ILE A 61 0.59 -4.86 -7.99
CA ILE A 61 -0.85 -4.88 -7.81
C ILE A 61 -1.20 -4.01 -6.61
N LEU A 62 -2.06 -3.02 -6.83
CA LEU A 62 -2.49 -2.09 -5.78
C LEU A 62 -3.93 -2.35 -5.41
N ILE A 63 -4.19 -2.43 -4.12
CA ILE A 63 -5.54 -2.57 -3.57
C ILE A 63 -5.83 -1.31 -2.74
N LEU A 64 -6.87 -0.58 -3.11
CA LEU A 64 -7.37 0.50 -2.27
C LEU A 64 -8.26 -0.09 -1.18
N PHE A 65 -7.87 0.12 0.09
CA PHE A 65 -8.69 -0.23 1.25
C PHE A 65 -9.42 1.01 1.72
N THR A 66 -10.75 0.94 1.80
CA THR A 66 -11.55 2.05 2.29
C THR A 66 -12.87 1.52 2.87
N VAL A 67 -13.36 2.18 3.91
CA VAL A 67 -14.67 1.87 4.48
C VAL A 67 -15.81 2.54 3.72
N THR A 68 -15.48 3.38 2.74
CA THR A 68 -16.47 4.07 1.92
C THR A 68 -17.28 3.09 1.10
N THR A 69 -18.60 3.14 1.22
CA THR A 69 -19.53 2.32 0.43
C THR A 69 -20.30 3.13 -0.61
N ASN A 70 -20.23 4.45 -0.54
CA ASN A 70 -20.88 5.36 -1.49
C ASN A 70 -20.10 5.36 -2.80
N GLU A 71 -20.75 4.98 -3.90
CA GLU A 71 -20.10 4.87 -5.21
C GLU A 71 -19.51 6.18 -5.71
N GLU A 72 -20.17 7.30 -5.45
CA GLU A 72 -19.67 8.60 -5.89
C GLU A 72 -18.41 9.00 -5.12
N GLU A 73 -18.39 8.81 -3.81
CA GLU A 73 -17.20 9.08 -3.00
C GLU A 73 -16.05 8.18 -3.42
N LEU A 74 -16.34 6.92 -3.71
CA LEU A 74 -15.33 5.98 -4.16
C LEU A 74 -14.73 6.40 -5.50
N ARG A 75 -15.57 6.86 -6.42
CA ARG A 75 -15.12 7.36 -7.72
C ARG A 75 -14.22 8.59 -7.55
N LEU A 76 -14.57 9.50 -6.62
CA LEU A 76 -13.75 10.68 -6.35
C LEU A 76 -12.37 10.29 -5.79
N LYS A 77 -12.31 9.30 -4.91
CA LYS A 77 -11.05 8.78 -4.38
C LYS A 77 -10.18 8.18 -5.48
N VAL A 78 -10.77 7.35 -6.34
CA VAL A 78 -10.05 6.75 -7.46
C VAL A 78 -9.54 7.82 -8.42
N ASN A 79 -10.37 8.81 -8.75
CA ASN A 79 -9.95 9.92 -9.62
C ASN A 79 -8.79 10.71 -9.01
N TYR A 80 -8.83 10.96 -7.71
CA TYR A 80 -7.74 11.63 -7.00
C TYR A 80 -6.44 10.84 -7.14
N LEU A 81 -6.50 9.53 -6.92
CA LEU A 81 -5.34 8.65 -7.02
C LEU A 81 -4.78 8.62 -8.44
N GLU A 82 -5.64 8.48 -9.43
CA GLU A 82 -5.21 8.46 -10.84
C GLU A 82 -4.55 9.77 -11.24
N ASN A 83 -5.04 10.89 -10.75
CA ASN A 83 -4.40 12.19 -10.97
C ASN A 83 -3.03 12.28 -10.29
N CYS A 84 -2.78 11.48 -9.27
CA CYS A 84 -1.47 11.36 -8.62
C CYS A 84 -0.56 10.34 -9.29
N GLY A 85 -1.04 9.65 -10.30
CA GLY A 85 -0.28 8.58 -10.97
C GLY A 85 -0.37 7.23 -10.27
N ILE A 86 -1.38 7.04 -9.42
CA ILE A 86 -1.62 5.81 -8.68
C ILE A 86 -2.86 5.14 -9.26
N TYR A 87 -2.71 3.91 -9.74
CA TYR A 87 -3.79 3.20 -10.43
C TYR A 87 -4.15 1.93 -9.65
N PRO A 88 -5.15 2.00 -8.73
CA PRO A 88 -5.55 0.81 -7.98
C PRO A 88 -6.19 -0.22 -8.91
N ASN A 89 -5.78 -1.47 -8.76
CA ASN A 89 -6.30 -2.58 -9.55
C ASN A 89 -7.57 -3.17 -8.93
N TYR A 90 -7.67 -3.07 -7.60
CA TYR A 90 -8.77 -3.64 -6.82
C TYR A 90 -9.18 -2.69 -5.71
N ILE A 91 -10.41 -2.82 -5.26
CA ILE A 91 -10.94 -2.06 -4.11
C ILE A 91 -11.49 -3.07 -3.12
N ASN A 92 -10.91 -3.08 -1.90
CA ASN A 92 -11.35 -3.93 -0.78
C ASN A 92 -11.35 -5.43 -1.07
N GLU A 93 -10.68 -5.86 -2.13
CA GLU A 93 -10.57 -7.29 -2.46
C GLU A 93 -9.20 -7.61 -3.02
N SER A 94 -8.75 -8.85 -2.86
CA SER A 94 -7.49 -9.34 -3.39
C SER A 94 -7.72 -10.23 -4.60
N PRO A 95 -6.78 -10.26 -5.59
CA PRO A 95 -6.85 -11.23 -6.68
C PRO A 95 -6.58 -12.66 -6.21
N LEU A 96 -5.93 -12.83 -5.05
CA LEU A 96 -5.63 -14.14 -4.46
C LEU A 96 -6.59 -14.46 -3.32
N PHE A 97 -6.92 -15.73 -3.16
CA PHE A 97 -7.79 -16.22 -2.09
C PHE A 97 -9.15 -15.52 -2.10
N LYS A 98 -9.76 -15.44 -3.28
CA LYS A 98 -11.07 -14.80 -3.45
C LYS A 98 -12.10 -15.50 -2.55
N GLY A 99 -12.97 -14.69 -1.96
CA GLY A 99 -13.98 -15.19 -1.01
C GLY A 99 -13.50 -15.25 0.42
N SER A 100 -12.21 -15.02 0.69
CA SER A 100 -11.69 -14.90 2.06
C SER A 100 -12.18 -13.58 2.67
N VAL A 101 -12.61 -13.63 3.93
CA VAL A 101 -13.01 -12.43 4.68
C VAL A 101 -11.83 -11.48 4.85
N LYS A 102 -10.63 -12.04 5.03
CA LYS A 102 -9.40 -11.25 5.13
C LYS A 102 -8.72 -11.22 3.75
N PRO A 103 -8.71 -10.07 3.06
CA PRO A 103 -8.00 -9.96 1.77
C PRO A 103 -6.51 -10.19 1.96
N TYR A 104 -5.90 -10.93 1.03
CA TYR A 104 -4.47 -11.18 1.04
C TYR A 104 -3.71 -10.00 0.43
N TYR A 105 -2.60 -9.64 1.06
CA TYR A 105 -1.64 -8.67 0.55
C TYR A 105 -0.24 -8.99 1.09
N ASN A 106 0.80 -8.53 0.40
CA ASN A 106 2.17 -8.65 0.88
C ASN A 106 2.52 -7.53 1.86
N LEU A 107 1.95 -6.35 1.67
CA LEU A 107 2.23 -5.18 2.50
C LEU A 107 0.98 -4.31 2.59
N LEU A 108 0.77 -3.70 3.76
CA LEU A 108 -0.30 -2.74 4.00
C LEU A 108 0.30 -1.39 4.40
N LEU A 109 -0.07 -0.34 3.69
CA LEU A 109 0.21 1.04 4.05
C LEU A 109 -1.04 1.65 4.68
N ASP A 110 -1.00 1.86 5.98
CA ASP A 110 -2.15 2.37 6.74
C ASP A 110 -1.62 3.15 7.94
N ASP A 111 -2.14 4.36 8.16
CA ASP A 111 -1.70 5.23 9.25
C ASP A 111 -1.88 4.62 10.64
N ARG A 112 -2.75 3.59 10.75
CA ARG A 112 -3.00 2.87 12.01
C ARG A 112 -2.31 1.50 12.07
N ALA A 113 -1.48 1.15 11.11
CA ALA A 113 -0.90 -0.19 11.00
C ALA A 113 0.60 -0.14 10.71
N GLY A 114 1.35 0.62 11.51
CA GLY A 114 2.80 0.67 11.39
C GLY A 114 3.29 1.27 10.09
N LEU A 115 2.71 2.39 9.67
CA LEU A 115 2.99 3.04 8.39
C LEU A 115 4.48 3.28 8.14
N GLU A 116 5.22 3.77 9.13
CA GLU A 116 6.65 4.05 8.99
C GLU A 116 7.45 2.80 8.60
N SER A 117 7.18 1.69 9.28
CA SER A 117 7.82 0.41 8.97
C SER A 117 7.46 -0.09 7.57
N ALA A 118 6.18 0.05 7.19
CA ALA A 118 5.73 -0.36 5.86
C ALA A 118 6.41 0.46 4.76
N ILE A 119 6.55 1.76 4.95
CA ILE A 119 7.26 2.64 4.01
C ILE A 119 8.72 2.21 3.87
N GLU A 120 9.39 1.93 4.99
CA GLU A 120 10.78 1.47 4.98
C GLU A 120 10.93 0.15 4.23
N GLN A 121 10.02 -0.79 4.45
CA GLN A 121 10.03 -2.09 3.76
C GLN A 121 9.88 -1.91 2.26
N LEU A 122 8.94 -1.09 1.82
CA LEU A 122 8.66 -0.89 0.40
C LEU A 122 9.80 -0.16 -0.30
N ASN A 123 10.37 0.86 0.35
CA ASN A 123 11.55 1.56 -0.17
C ASN A 123 12.73 0.60 -0.36
N TYR A 124 12.92 -0.31 0.56
CA TYR A 124 13.98 -1.32 0.46
C TYR A 124 13.79 -2.20 -0.77
N VAL A 125 12.57 -2.65 -1.04
CA VAL A 125 12.27 -3.46 -2.23
C VAL A 125 12.54 -2.65 -3.50
N LEU A 126 11.97 -1.45 -3.59
CA LEU A 126 12.11 -0.61 -4.79
C LEU A 126 13.57 -0.23 -5.07
N THR A 127 14.40 -0.14 -4.05
CA THR A 127 15.83 0.17 -4.19
C THR A 127 16.63 -1.06 -4.67
N ASN A 128 16.15 -2.27 -4.41
CA ASN A 128 16.88 -3.51 -4.68
C ASN A 128 16.33 -4.33 -5.86
N ILE A 129 15.48 -3.74 -6.67
CA ILE A 129 14.92 -4.43 -7.86
C ILE A 129 15.27 -3.69 -9.14
#